data_dd8afb7ec1da315ab0041e5368e0af35
#
_entry.id   dd8afb7ec1da315ab0041e5368e0af35
#
_cell.length_a   1.000
_cell.length_b   1.000
_cell.length_c   1.000
_cell.angle_alpha   90.00
_cell.angle_beta   90.00
_cell.angle_gamma   90.00
#
_symmetry.space_group_name_H-M   'P 1'
#
loop_
_entity.id
_entity.type
_entity.pdbx_description
1 polymer ?
#
loop_
_entity_poly.entity_id
_entity_poly.type
_entity_poly.pdbx_seq_one_letter_code
_entity_poly.pdbx_strand_id
1 'polypeptide(L)'
;YIKGEVVLILDSDDYLTDDAIETVEKEWPLYRNCADICGMSYFRGKKDGSHLSVANAQDVYIDDDIHYRVNQKIKGDRCEVVRTVLLKKYPFPVYQGERFFPEGWFWNTLAMNYKTVYRNKTIYICEYLEGGLTKSGRALRMKCPLGMMDDCRMYLDNRVCIRRRVKEMLLYWVYA
;
A
#
# COMPACT_ATOMS: atom_id res chain seq x y z
N TYR A 1 11.06 -12.63 -11.50
CA TYR A 1 12.50 -12.88 -11.27
C TYR A 1 13.00 -12.47 -9.88
N ILE A 2 12.10 -12.03 -8.96
CA ILE A 2 12.43 -11.61 -7.60
C ILE A 2 12.91 -12.82 -6.79
N LYS A 3 14.11 -12.72 -6.17
CA LYS A 3 14.76 -13.81 -5.41
C LYS A 3 14.82 -13.53 -3.90
N GLY A 4 14.77 -12.25 -3.46
CA GLY A 4 14.86 -11.88 -2.05
C GLY A 4 13.66 -12.37 -1.22
N GLU A 5 13.82 -12.47 0.10
CA GLU A 5 12.74 -12.84 1.04
C GLU A 5 11.62 -11.80 1.04
N VAL A 6 11.99 -10.53 0.91
CA VAL A 6 11.08 -9.39 0.80
C VAL A 6 11.38 -8.57 -0.43
N VAL A 7 10.41 -7.79 -0.87
CA VAL A 7 10.51 -6.88 -2.00
C VAL A 7 9.97 -5.51 -1.62
N LEU A 8 10.66 -4.48 -2.06
CA LEU A 8 10.27 -3.09 -2.01
C LEU A 8 9.97 -2.65 -3.44
N ILE A 9 8.85 -1.94 -3.65
CA ILE A 9 8.47 -1.37 -4.94
C ILE A 9 8.93 0.08 -4.95
N LEU A 10 9.78 0.43 -5.92
CA LEU A 10 10.31 1.77 -6.10
C LEU A 10 9.80 2.34 -7.43
N ASP A 11 9.17 3.49 -7.39
CA ASP A 11 8.73 4.22 -8.58
C ASP A 11 9.95 4.78 -9.33
N SER A 12 9.87 4.91 -10.65
CA SER A 12 11.03 5.24 -11.51
C SER A 12 11.55 6.67 -11.35
N ASP A 13 10.76 7.56 -10.75
CA ASP A 13 11.05 8.97 -10.49
C ASP A 13 11.41 9.26 -9.03
N ASP A 14 11.45 8.22 -8.19
CA ASP A 14 11.74 8.30 -6.76
C ASP A 14 13.06 7.61 -6.41
N TYR A 15 13.53 7.75 -5.17
CA TYR A 15 14.76 7.10 -4.71
C TYR A 15 14.70 6.69 -3.22
N LEU A 16 15.56 5.76 -2.84
CA LEU A 16 15.72 5.32 -1.46
C LEU A 16 16.73 6.21 -0.72
N THR A 17 16.57 6.33 0.61
CA THR A 17 17.64 6.91 1.45
C THR A 17 18.87 6.00 1.47
N ASP A 18 20.04 6.57 1.76
CA ASP A 18 21.30 5.82 1.75
C ASP A 18 21.30 4.61 2.69
N ASP A 19 20.54 4.69 3.79
CA ASP A 19 20.42 3.65 4.82
C ASP A 19 19.19 2.74 4.64
N ALA A 20 18.41 2.89 3.56
CA ALA A 20 17.15 2.18 3.38
C ALA A 20 17.32 0.65 3.37
N ILE A 21 18.26 0.15 2.59
CA ILE A 21 18.50 -1.30 2.47
C ILE A 21 19.04 -1.86 3.78
N GLU A 22 20.02 -1.20 4.40
CA GLU A 22 20.56 -1.60 5.71
C GLU A 22 19.46 -1.63 6.78
N THR A 23 18.55 -0.66 6.76
CA THR A 23 17.39 -0.61 7.66
C THR A 23 16.51 -1.84 7.51
N VAL A 24 16.15 -2.20 6.28
CA VAL A 24 15.32 -3.37 6.01
C VAL A 24 16.04 -4.66 6.40
N GLU A 25 17.33 -4.80 6.05
CA GLU A 25 18.14 -5.98 6.39
C GLU A 25 18.30 -6.17 7.90
N LYS A 26 18.37 -5.09 8.66
CA LYS A 26 18.47 -5.11 10.13
C LYS A 26 17.14 -5.43 10.80
N GLU A 27 16.03 -4.90 10.29
CA GLU A 27 14.73 -4.98 10.95
C GLU A 27 13.92 -6.20 10.51
N TRP A 28 14.00 -6.62 9.24
CA TRP A 28 13.24 -7.77 8.74
C TRP A 28 13.47 -9.08 9.51
N PRO A 29 14.70 -9.44 9.90
CA PRO A 29 14.95 -10.64 10.70
C PRO A 29 14.16 -10.75 12.01
N LEU A 30 13.75 -9.61 12.60
CA LEU A 30 12.93 -9.59 13.81
C LEU A 30 11.51 -10.14 13.59
N TYR A 31 11.01 -10.09 12.34
CA TYR A 31 9.63 -10.44 12.00
C TYR A 31 9.51 -11.60 10.99
N ARG A 32 10.59 -12.00 10.35
CA ARG A 32 10.56 -13.01 9.27
C ARG A 32 9.97 -14.35 9.69
N ASN A 33 10.05 -14.73 10.98
CA ASN A 33 9.50 -15.95 11.52
C ASN A 33 8.05 -15.80 12.06
N CYS A 34 7.49 -14.59 12.06
CA CYS A 34 6.12 -14.33 12.47
C CYS A 34 5.18 -14.61 11.28
N ALA A 35 4.44 -15.73 11.33
CA ALA A 35 3.62 -16.18 10.21
C ALA A 35 2.47 -15.21 9.85
N ASP A 36 2.03 -14.41 10.81
CA ASP A 36 0.97 -13.41 10.67
C ASP A 36 1.47 -12.04 10.16
N ILE A 37 2.79 -11.85 9.95
CA ILE A 37 3.35 -10.60 9.42
C ILE A 37 3.59 -10.73 7.91
N CYS A 38 2.94 -9.88 7.10
CA CYS A 38 3.14 -9.84 5.66
C CYS A 38 4.34 -9.01 5.22
N GLY A 39 4.79 -8.08 6.05
CA GLY A 39 5.86 -7.17 5.70
C GLY A 39 5.98 -5.99 6.65
N MET A 40 6.67 -4.96 6.20
CA MET A 40 6.93 -3.72 6.93
C MET A 40 6.49 -2.52 6.08
N SER A 41 6.15 -1.42 6.74
CA SER A 41 5.73 -0.18 6.08
C SER A 41 6.44 1.01 6.71
N TYR A 42 7.16 1.77 5.90
CA TYR A 42 7.97 2.92 6.29
C TYR A 42 7.38 4.21 5.75
N PHE A 43 7.88 5.35 6.18
CA PHE A 43 7.49 6.61 5.59
C PHE A 43 8.07 6.79 4.18
N ARG A 44 7.24 7.35 3.29
CA ARG A 44 7.71 8.14 2.16
C ARG A 44 7.86 9.58 2.62
N GLY A 45 8.99 10.17 2.34
CA GLY A 45 9.31 11.56 2.66
C GLY A 45 9.52 12.40 1.42
N LYS A 46 9.77 13.68 1.62
CA LYS A 46 10.20 14.63 0.60
C LYS A 46 11.62 15.12 0.88
N LYS A 47 12.24 15.78 -0.07
CA LYS A 47 13.58 16.41 0.09
C LYS A 47 13.65 17.42 1.24
N ASP A 48 12.53 18.04 1.60
CA ASP A 48 12.45 19.00 2.71
C ASP A 48 12.36 18.35 4.10
N GLY A 49 12.42 17.00 4.17
CA GLY A 49 12.31 16.22 5.40
C GLY A 49 10.87 15.98 5.88
N SER A 50 9.87 16.50 5.21
CA SER A 50 8.46 16.23 5.54
C SER A 50 8.04 14.81 5.13
N HIS A 51 7.05 14.26 5.86
CA HIS A 51 6.51 12.93 5.58
C HIS A 51 5.16 13.03 4.84
N LEU A 52 4.87 12.05 3.99
CA LEU A 52 3.59 11.96 3.29
C LEU A 52 2.49 11.34 4.16
N SER A 53 2.85 10.65 5.24
CA SER A 53 1.91 9.99 6.15
C SER A 53 2.10 10.48 7.58
N VAL A 54 1.08 10.28 8.41
CA VAL A 54 1.10 10.65 9.84
C VAL A 54 1.93 9.66 10.63
N ALA A 55 2.71 10.16 11.60
CA ALA A 55 3.49 9.33 12.50
C ALA A 55 2.57 8.58 13.49
N ASN A 56 2.96 7.34 13.83
CA ASN A 56 2.35 6.59 14.91
C ASN A 56 2.79 7.16 16.26
N ALA A 57 1.97 6.94 17.30
CA ALA A 57 2.33 7.31 18.67
C ALA A 57 3.59 6.58 19.17
N GLN A 58 3.80 5.36 18.67
CA GLN A 58 5.01 4.55 18.93
C GLN A 58 5.79 4.38 17.63
N ASP A 59 7.10 4.23 17.73
CA ASP A 59 7.98 4.03 16.57
C ASP A 59 7.67 2.72 15.81
N VAL A 60 7.22 1.70 16.53
CA VAL A 60 6.74 0.43 15.98
C VAL A 60 5.26 0.26 16.29
N TYR A 61 4.45 0.07 15.26
CA TYR A 61 3.04 -0.25 15.39
C TYR A 61 2.70 -1.44 14.50
N ILE A 62 1.98 -2.44 15.03
CA ILE A 62 1.66 -3.68 14.29
C ILE A 62 0.15 -3.83 14.24
N ASP A 63 -0.38 -3.82 13.01
CA ASP A 63 -1.82 -3.95 12.77
C ASP A 63 -2.09 -4.40 11.32
N ASP A 64 -3.32 -4.79 11.00
CA ASP A 64 -3.73 -4.97 9.63
C ASP A 64 -4.06 -3.63 8.94
N ASP A 65 -3.91 -3.57 7.62
CA ASP A 65 -4.08 -2.34 6.84
C ASP A 65 -5.54 -1.83 6.85
N ILE A 66 -6.53 -2.73 6.95
CA ILE A 66 -7.95 -2.35 7.05
C ILE A 66 -8.21 -1.62 8.36
N HIS A 67 -7.79 -2.17 9.48
CA HIS A 67 -8.01 -1.53 10.78
C HIS A 67 -7.21 -0.22 10.87
N TYR A 68 -5.93 -0.25 10.59
CA TYR A 68 -5.04 0.90 10.74
C TYR A 68 -5.30 2.00 9.70
N ARG A 69 -5.25 1.70 8.41
CA ARG A 69 -5.33 2.73 7.36
C ARG A 69 -6.76 3.08 6.99
N VAL A 70 -7.62 2.07 6.79
CA VAL A 70 -8.98 2.29 6.30
C VAL A 70 -9.90 2.79 7.40
N ASN A 71 -9.98 2.08 8.52
CA ASN A 71 -10.93 2.42 9.59
C ASN A 71 -10.50 3.64 10.40
N GLN A 72 -9.21 3.77 10.72
CA GLN A 72 -8.67 4.94 11.43
C GLN A 72 -8.39 6.13 10.49
N LYS A 73 -8.57 5.94 9.16
CA LYS A 73 -8.38 6.99 8.13
C LYS A 73 -6.97 7.58 8.12
N ILE A 74 -5.96 6.77 8.36
CA ILE A 74 -4.56 7.19 8.25
C ILE A 74 -4.25 7.42 6.77
N LYS A 75 -4.00 8.66 6.42
CA LYS A 75 -3.74 9.09 5.04
C LYS A 75 -2.24 9.14 4.75
N GLY A 76 -1.95 9.24 3.46
CA GLY A 76 -0.61 9.42 2.92
C GLY A 76 0.03 8.10 2.47
N ASP A 77 0.93 8.24 1.53
CA ASP A 77 1.62 7.09 0.94
C ASP A 77 2.76 6.64 1.86
N ARG A 78 2.99 5.35 1.86
CA ARG A 78 4.08 4.73 2.62
C ARG A 78 4.91 3.85 1.68
N CYS A 79 6.07 3.47 2.14
CA CYS A 79 6.95 2.55 1.43
C CYS A 79 6.76 1.16 2.04
N GLU A 80 6.11 0.29 1.31
CA GLU A 80 5.83 -1.07 1.72
C GLU A 80 6.94 -2.02 1.29
N VAL A 81 7.41 -2.83 2.24
CA VAL A 81 8.32 -3.95 2.06
C VAL A 81 7.56 -5.23 2.36
N VAL A 82 7.25 -6.01 1.36
CA VAL A 82 6.35 -7.16 1.47
C VAL A 82 7.07 -8.49 1.24
N ARG A 83 6.62 -9.56 1.88
CA ARG A 83 7.12 -10.92 1.61
C ARG A 83 6.94 -11.27 0.14
N THR A 84 8.02 -11.66 -0.52
CA THR A 84 8.04 -12.05 -1.93
C THR A 84 7.04 -13.18 -2.22
N VAL A 85 6.90 -14.13 -1.30
CA VAL A 85 5.95 -15.25 -1.45
C VAL A 85 4.50 -14.78 -1.48
N LEU A 86 4.15 -13.71 -0.75
CA LEU A 86 2.80 -13.15 -0.75
C LEU A 86 2.52 -12.35 -2.02
N LEU A 87 3.49 -11.57 -2.51
CA LEU A 87 3.35 -10.88 -3.79
C LEU A 87 3.14 -11.88 -4.95
N LYS A 88 3.81 -13.03 -4.92
CA LYS A 88 3.62 -14.09 -5.90
C LYS A 88 2.29 -14.84 -5.74
N LYS A 89 1.81 -14.99 -4.50
CA LYS A 89 0.55 -15.69 -4.19
C LYS A 89 -0.68 -14.88 -4.59
N TYR A 90 -0.61 -13.56 -4.50
CA TYR A 90 -1.71 -12.63 -4.79
C TYR A 90 -1.34 -11.67 -5.93
N PRO A 91 -1.22 -12.16 -7.17
CA PRO A 91 -0.87 -11.31 -8.30
C PRO A 91 -1.99 -10.29 -8.55
N PHE A 92 -1.61 -9.10 -9.01
CA PHE A 92 -2.58 -8.09 -9.43
C PHE A 92 -3.43 -8.63 -10.57
N PRO A 93 -4.77 -8.49 -10.50
CA PRO A 93 -5.65 -8.79 -11.62
C PRO A 93 -5.30 -7.97 -12.87
N VAL A 94 -5.43 -8.59 -14.03
CA VAL A 94 -5.18 -7.94 -15.32
C VAL A 94 -6.46 -8.01 -16.14
N TYR A 95 -6.97 -6.86 -16.56
CA TYR A 95 -8.14 -6.73 -17.40
C TYR A 95 -7.76 -6.24 -18.80
N GLN A 96 -8.29 -6.90 -19.83
CA GLN A 96 -8.00 -6.52 -21.21
C GLN A 96 -8.47 -5.09 -21.48
N GLY A 97 -7.56 -4.24 -21.97
CA GLY A 97 -7.84 -2.84 -22.27
C GLY A 97 -7.69 -1.87 -21.10
N GLU A 98 -7.58 -2.35 -19.88
CA GLU A 98 -7.30 -1.50 -18.70
C GLU A 98 -5.79 -1.37 -18.45
N ARG A 99 -5.35 -0.15 -18.15
CA ARG A 99 -3.93 0.18 -17.93
C ARG A 99 -3.63 0.58 -16.49
N PHE A 100 -4.63 0.54 -15.61
CA PHE A 100 -4.49 0.93 -14.23
C PHE A 100 -5.26 -0.06 -13.35
N PHE A 101 -4.63 -0.44 -12.22
CA PHE A 101 -5.25 -1.20 -11.16
C PHE A 101 -4.84 -0.60 -9.80
N PRO A 102 -5.78 -0.40 -8.85
CA PRO A 102 -5.45 0.21 -7.56
C PRO A 102 -4.57 -0.69 -6.69
N GLU A 103 -3.44 -0.17 -6.21
CA GLU A 103 -2.56 -0.91 -5.28
C GLU A 103 -3.26 -1.26 -3.95
N GLY A 104 -4.19 -0.42 -3.50
CA GLY A 104 -4.98 -0.63 -2.30
C GLY A 104 -5.67 -2.00 -2.24
N TRP A 105 -6.06 -2.54 -3.40
CA TRP A 105 -6.59 -3.89 -3.51
C TRP A 105 -5.63 -4.94 -2.93
N PHE A 106 -4.35 -4.85 -3.28
CA PHE A 106 -3.34 -5.81 -2.80
C PHE A 106 -3.13 -5.72 -1.29
N TRP A 107 -2.98 -4.51 -0.78
CA TRP A 107 -2.77 -4.29 0.67
C TRP A 107 -3.98 -4.73 1.48
N ASN A 108 -5.20 -4.43 1.02
CA ASN A 108 -6.43 -4.92 1.64
C ASN A 108 -6.57 -6.45 1.55
N THR A 109 -6.15 -7.07 0.44
CA THR A 109 -6.11 -8.53 0.31
C THR A 109 -5.19 -9.16 1.35
N LEU A 110 -4.02 -8.60 1.58
CA LEU A 110 -3.12 -9.07 2.63
C LEU A 110 -3.70 -8.87 4.02
N ALA A 111 -4.34 -7.72 4.28
CA ALA A 111 -4.96 -7.39 5.56
C ALA A 111 -6.08 -8.37 5.98
N MET A 112 -6.61 -9.17 5.03
CA MET A 112 -7.56 -10.22 5.35
C MET A 112 -6.97 -11.31 6.28
N ASN A 113 -5.67 -11.55 6.20
CA ASN A 113 -5.02 -12.66 6.90
C ASN A 113 -3.73 -12.28 7.61
N TYR A 114 -3.20 -11.08 7.37
CA TYR A 114 -1.87 -10.67 7.82
C TYR A 114 -1.89 -9.27 8.41
N LYS A 115 -0.87 -9.00 9.23
CA LYS A 115 -0.54 -7.68 9.77
C LYS A 115 0.70 -7.12 9.09
N THR A 116 0.86 -5.82 9.17
CA THR A 116 2.01 -5.06 8.71
C THR A 116 2.70 -4.40 9.91
N VAL A 117 4.02 -4.36 9.90
CA VAL A 117 4.82 -3.61 10.89
C VAL A 117 5.03 -2.20 10.38
N TYR A 118 4.37 -1.22 10.96
CA TYR A 118 4.50 0.20 10.62
C TYR A 118 5.62 0.84 11.41
N ARG A 119 6.55 1.51 10.70
CA ARG A 119 7.71 2.20 11.28
C ARG A 119 7.63 3.70 11.04
N ASN A 120 8.01 4.49 12.06
CA ASN A 120 8.16 5.94 11.95
C ASN A 120 9.56 6.32 11.42
N LYS A 121 10.00 5.66 10.36
CA LYS A 121 11.29 5.91 9.72
C LYS A 121 11.10 6.14 8.23
N THR A 122 11.73 7.17 7.70
CA THR A 122 11.77 7.44 6.26
C THR A 122 12.90 6.63 5.62
N ILE A 123 12.56 5.86 4.60
CA ILE A 123 13.53 5.12 3.77
C ILE A 123 13.35 5.39 2.28
N TYR A 124 12.37 6.20 1.91
CA TYR A 124 11.95 6.46 0.54
C TYR A 124 11.68 7.94 0.36
N ILE A 125 12.20 8.55 -0.70
CA ILE A 125 12.02 9.96 -1.02
C ILE A 125 11.28 10.11 -2.35
N CYS A 126 10.15 10.83 -2.30
CA CYS A 126 9.37 11.15 -3.48
C CYS A 126 9.80 12.46 -4.11
N GLU A 127 9.93 12.45 -5.45
CA GLU A 127 10.06 13.65 -6.25
C GLU A 127 8.79 13.87 -7.07
N TYR A 128 7.98 14.86 -6.66
CA TYR A 128 6.79 15.21 -7.43
C TYR A 128 7.16 15.97 -8.71
N LEU A 129 7.06 15.29 -9.85
CA LEU A 129 7.23 15.92 -11.16
C LEU A 129 5.95 16.63 -11.60
N GLU A 130 6.09 17.80 -12.23
CA GLU A 130 4.98 18.47 -12.90
C GLU A 130 4.46 17.60 -14.06
N GLY A 131 3.19 17.16 -13.97
CA GLY A 131 2.57 16.31 -14.99
C GLY A 131 2.41 14.83 -14.65
N GLY A 132 2.82 14.39 -13.45
CA GLY A 132 2.69 13.01 -12.98
C GLY A 132 1.27 12.44 -13.00
N LEU A 133 1.14 11.12 -12.99
CA LEU A 133 -0.12 10.35 -13.07
C LEU A 133 -1.15 10.73 -11.98
N THR A 134 -0.71 11.30 -10.88
CA THR A 134 -1.55 11.77 -9.77
C THR A 134 -2.60 12.81 -10.23
N LYS A 135 -2.28 13.66 -11.23
CA LYS A 135 -3.22 14.66 -11.80
C LYS A 135 -4.33 14.04 -12.65
N SER A 136 -4.11 12.88 -13.26
CA SER A 136 -5.08 12.19 -14.13
C SER A 136 -5.97 11.18 -13.38
N GLY A 137 -5.82 11.05 -12.07
CA GLY A 137 -6.34 9.97 -11.23
C GLY A 137 -7.81 9.60 -11.44
N ARG A 138 -8.74 10.59 -11.49
CA ARG A 138 -10.18 10.29 -11.69
C ARG A 138 -10.48 9.82 -13.11
N ALA A 139 -9.93 10.50 -14.11
CA ALA A 139 -10.14 10.15 -15.51
C ALA A 139 -9.55 8.77 -15.86
N LEU A 140 -8.40 8.44 -15.28
CA LEU A 140 -7.75 7.14 -15.43
C LEU A 140 -8.61 6.02 -14.82
N ARG A 141 -9.13 6.22 -13.60
CA ARG A 141 -10.02 5.27 -12.93
C ARG A 141 -11.30 5.00 -13.73
N MET A 142 -11.91 6.03 -14.30
CA MET A 142 -13.11 5.87 -15.14
C MET A 142 -12.85 5.08 -16.43
N LYS A 143 -11.60 5.01 -16.88
CA LYS A 143 -11.21 4.19 -18.05
C LYS A 143 -10.84 2.74 -17.68
N CYS A 144 -10.84 2.41 -16.39
CA CYS A 144 -10.47 1.11 -15.85
C CYS A 144 -11.56 0.59 -14.90
N PRO A 145 -12.82 0.45 -15.37
CA PRO A 145 -13.95 0.15 -14.50
C PRO A 145 -13.87 -1.22 -13.83
N LEU A 146 -13.40 -2.26 -14.52
CA LEU A 146 -13.34 -3.61 -13.97
C LEU A 146 -12.38 -3.69 -12.78
N GLY A 147 -11.18 -3.12 -12.92
CA GLY A 147 -10.22 -3.04 -11.83
C GLY A 147 -10.74 -2.21 -10.65
N MET A 148 -11.45 -1.10 -10.93
CA MET A 148 -12.06 -0.28 -9.89
C MET A 148 -13.23 -0.99 -9.19
N MET A 149 -14.03 -1.77 -9.91
CA MET A 149 -15.08 -2.59 -9.30
C MET A 149 -14.53 -3.65 -8.37
N ASP A 150 -13.44 -4.30 -8.74
CA ASP A 150 -12.77 -5.27 -7.87
C ASP A 150 -12.17 -4.61 -6.62
N ASP A 151 -11.54 -3.45 -6.76
CA ASP A 151 -11.08 -2.68 -5.61
C ASP A 151 -12.25 -2.32 -4.67
N CYS A 152 -13.36 -1.81 -5.21
CA CYS A 152 -14.55 -1.52 -4.41
C CYS A 152 -15.06 -2.74 -3.63
N ARG A 153 -15.07 -3.93 -4.24
CA ARG A 153 -15.52 -5.18 -3.58
C ARG A 153 -14.70 -5.50 -2.33
N MET A 154 -13.38 -5.24 -2.34
CA MET A 154 -12.52 -5.47 -1.18
C MET A 154 -12.97 -4.68 0.05
N TYR A 155 -13.53 -3.50 -0.14
CA TYR A 155 -14.03 -2.68 0.95
C TYR A 155 -15.44 -3.06 1.44
N LEU A 156 -16.10 -4.05 0.85
CA LEU A 156 -17.43 -4.51 1.31
C LEU A 156 -17.34 -5.53 2.46
N ASP A 157 -16.15 -5.96 2.83
CA ASP A 157 -15.89 -6.85 3.97
C ASP A 157 -16.41 -6.23 5.29
N ASN A 158 -16.90 -7.07 6.20
CA ASN A 158 -17.51 -6.65 7.48
C ASN A 158 -16.51 -5.99 8.44
N ARG A 159 -15.21 -6.19 8.30
CA ARG A 159 -14.15 -5.53 9.07
C ARG A 159 -13.96 -4.05 8.68
N VAL A 160 -14.41 -3.67 7.49
CA VAL A 160 -14.38 -2.29 7.03
C VAL A 160 -15.52 -1.50 7.66
N CYS A 161 -15.24 -0.29 8.16
CA CYS A 161 -16.25 0.55 8.78
C CYS A 161 -17.40 0.87 7.82
N ILE A 162 -18.62 0.91 8.34
CA ILE A 162 -19.86 1.04 7.55
C ILE A 162 -19.84 2.24 6.59
N ARG A 163 -19.30 3.38 7.02
CA ARG A 163 -19.20 4.58 6.18
C ARG A 163 -18.36 4.33 4.91
N ARG A 164 -17.25 3.60 5.03
CA ARG A 164 -16.41 3.25 3.88
C ARG A 164 -17.11 2.25 2.98
N ARG A 165 -17.75 1.23 3.56
CA ARG A 165 -18.52 0.22 2.82
C ARG A 165 -19.60 0.85 1.95
N VAL A 166 -20.42 1.75 2.52
CA VAL A 166 -21.47 2.47 1.78
C VAL A 166 -20.88 3.30 0.64
N LYS A 167 -19.79 4.03 0.90
CA LYS A 167 -19.10 4.80 -0.15
C LYS A 167 -18.64 3.90 -1.30
N GLU A 168 -18.01 2.78 -1.01
CA GLU A 168 -17.47 1.88 -2.02
C GLU A 168 -18.58 1.12 -2.77
N MET A 169 -19.69 0.82 -2.12
CA MET A 169 -20.88 0.28 -2.78
C MET A 169 -21.43 1.27 -3.82
N LEU A 170 -21.51 2.56 -3.48
CA LEU A 170 -21.95 3.59 -4.44
C LEU A 170 -20.96 3.76 -5.60
N LEU A 171 -19.64 3.75 -5.31
CA LEU A 171 -18.61 3.81 -6.34
C LEU A 171 -18.65 2.57 -7.26
N TYR A 172 -18.90 1.40 -6.72
CA TYR A 172 -19.08 0.18 -7.50
C TYR A 172 -20.16 0.37 -8.59
N TRP A 173 -21.31 0.96 -8.24
CA TRP A 173 -22.37 1.28 -9.21
C TRP A 173 -21.99 2.35 -10.22
N VAL A 174 -21.09 3.26 -9.87
CA VAL A 174 -20.57 4.28 -10.82
C VAL A 174 -19.66 3.64 -11.87
N TYR A 175 -18.96 2.57 -11.53
CA TYR A 175 -18.07 1.85 -12.46
C TYR A 175 -18.78 0.72 -13.22
N ALA A 176 -19.92 0.21 -12.73
CA ALA A 176 -20.72 -0.83 -13.39
C ALA A 176 -21.51 -0.28 -14.59
#